data_4b4df23975201b25692eb3e7bd753eae
#
_entry.id   4b4df23975201b25692eb3e7bd753eae
#
_cell.length_a   1.000
_cell.length_b   1.000
_cell.length_c   1.000
_cell.angle_alpha   90.00
_cell.angle_beta   90.00
_cell.angle_gamma   90.00
#
_symmetry.space_group_name_H-M   'P 1'
#
loop_
_entity.id
_entity.type
_entity.pdbx_description
1 polymer ?
#
loop_
_entity_poly.entity_id
_entity_poly.type
_entity_poly.pdbx_seq_one_letter_code
_entity_poly.pdbx_strand_id
1 'polypeptide(L)'
;MRFLATANAEGQPYIQHRGGPEGFLKVIDPHTIGFVDFAGNRQFITSGNLAENPKAYLFLIDYTHRRRVKIWGTARIVEGDASLTADLMPAAYRARAEQVILFTISAWDANCPQHIPQRFEAKDVAKALAERDTRIAALEAEVASLRQGQ
;
A
#
# COMPACT_ATOMS: atom_id res chain seq x y z
N MET A 1 -2.16 -2.55 2.23
CA MET A 1 -2.69 -2.78 0.85
C MET A 1 -3.54 -1.61 0.42
N ARG A 2 -3.59 -1.33 -0.90
CA ARG A 2 -4.27 -0.15 -1.45
C ARG A 2 -4.98 -0.53 -2.75
N PHE A 3 -6.21 -0.06 -2.92
CA PHE A 3 -6.99 -0.31 -4.12
C PHE A 3 -7.57 1.01 -4.61
N LEU A 4 -7.49 1.24 -5.91
CA LEU A 4 -8.13 2.35 -6.59
C LEU A 4 -9.31 1.81 -7.39
N ALA A 5 -10.50 2.32 -7.11
CA ALA A 5 -11.69 2.05 -7.89
C ALA A 5 -12.04 3.27 -8.75
N THR A 6 -12.44 3.01 -9.96
CA THR A 6 -12.90 3.98 -10.96
C THR A 6 -14.13 3.43 -11.68
N ALA A 7 -14.80 4.22 -12.46
CA ALA A 7 -15.87 3.78 -13.34
C ALA A 7 -15.80 4.56 -14.66
N ASN A 8 -16.24 3.94 -15.74
CA ASN A 8 -16.39 4.63 -17.02
C ASN A 8 -17.59 5.60 -17.02
N ALA A 9 -17.85 6.25 -18.12
CA ALA A 9 -18.98 7.19 -18.26
C ALA A 9 -20.35 6.54 -18.01
N GLU A 10 -20.49 5.26 -18.32
CA GLU A 10 -21.73 4.49 -18.12
C GLU A 10 -21.91 3.98 -16.69
N GLY A 11 -20.89 4.18 -15.82
CA GLY A 11 -20.92 3.74 -14.43
C GLY A 11 -20.42 2.31 -14.20
N GLN A 12 -19.87 1.62 -15.22
CA GLN A 12 -19.27 0.30 -15.04
C GLN A 12 -18.07 0.40 -14.09
N PRO A 13 -18.11 -0.24 -12.91
CA PRO A 13 -17.03 -0.13 -11.93
C PRO A 13 -15.82 -0.99 -12.32
N TYR A 14 -14.66 -0.48 -11.98
CA TYR A 14 -13.39 -1.18 -12.08
C TYR A 14 -12.56 -0.94 -10.82
N ILE A 15 -11.86 -1.94 -10.34
CA ILE A 15 -10.97 -1.85 -9.18
C ILE A 15 -9.61 -2.47 -9.50
N GLN A 16 -8.56 -1.80 -9.11
CA GLN A 16 -7.19 -2.29 -9.31
C GLN A 16 -6.36 -2.12 -8.03
N HIS A 17 -5.58 -3.14 -7.69
CA HIS A 17 -4.55 -3.01 -6.67
C HIS A 17 -3.47 -2.03 -7.14
N ARG A 18 -3.13 -1.07 -6.27
CA ARG A 18 -2.00 -0.16 -6.49
C ARG A 18 -0.90 -0.50 -5.49
N GLY A 19 0.19 -1.06 -6.00
CA GLY A 19 1.33 -1.53 -5.23
C GLY A 19 2.48 -0.54 -5.23
N GLY A 20 3.27 -0.61 -4.17
CA GLY A 20 4.49 0.17 -3.99
C GLY A 20 5.06 -0.06 -2.60
N PRO A 21 6.28 0.38 -2.33
CA PRO A 21 6.91 0.28 -1.02
C PRO A 21 6.19 1.13 0.02
N GLU A 22 6.63 1.07 1.25
CA GLU A 22 6.16 1.98 2.30
C GLU A 22 6.40 3.43 1.90
N GLY A 23 5.45 4.33 2.21
CA GLY A 23 5.50 5.73 1.77
C GLY A 23 5.14 5.98 0.29
N PHE A 24 4.65 4.96 -0.43
CA PHE A 24 4.23 5.07 -1.82
C PHE A 24 3.12 6.11 -2.06
N LEU A 25 2.11 6.17 -1.19
CA LEU A 25 1.12 7.23 -1.22
C LEU A 25 1.68 8.44 -0.47
N LYS A 26 1.73 9.59 -1.12
CA LYS A 26 2.20 10.84 -0.53
C LYS A 26 1.06 11.83 -0.38
N VAL A 27 0.96 12.44 0.79
CA VAL A 27 0.08 13.58 1.02
C VAL A 27 0.80 14.81 0.50
N ILE A 28 0.23 15.45 -0.50
CA ILE A 28 0.78 16.68 -1.12
C ILE A 28 0.30 17.89 -0.37
N ASP A 29 -0.98 17.92 -0.05
CA ASP A 29 -1.64 18.95 0.72
C ASP A 29 -2.84 18.37 1.50
N PRO A 30 -3.58 19.13 2.31
CA PRO A 30 -4.71 18.62 3.11
C PRO A 30 -5.81 17.91 2.33
N HIS A 31 -5.89 18.12 1.02
CA HIS A 31 -6.93 17.56 0.17
C HIS A 31 -6.41 16.71 -0.99
N THR A 32 -5.09 16.58 -1.13
CA THR A 32 -4.50 15.89 -2.29
C THR A 32 -3.53 14.79 -1.89
N ILE A 33 -3.78 13.59 -2.40
CA ILE A 33 -2.87 12.46 -2.35
C ILE A 33 -2.28 12.25 -3.74
N GLY A 34 -0.96 12.06 -3.83
CA GLY A 34 -0.27 11.73 -5.07
C GLY A 34 0.51 10.42 -4.97
N PHE A 35 0.60 9.73 -6.09
CA PHE A 35 1.44 8.55 -6.21
C PHE A 35 1.82 8.27 -7.66
N VAL A 36 2.98 7.65 -7.82
CA VAL A 36 3.45 7.20 -9.12
C VAL A 36 2.73 5.92 -9.53
N ASP A 37 2.20 5.88 -10.72
CA ASP A 37 1.71 4.67 -11.36
C ASP A 37 2.88 4.00 -12.09
N PHE A 38 3.25 2.82 -11.61
CA PHE A 38 4.39 2.08 -12.15
C PHE A 38 3.98 1.27 -13.37
N ALA A 39 4.88 1.17 -14.31
CA ALA A 39 4.70 0.34 -15.50
C ALA A 39 4.37 -1.11 -15.11
N GLY A 40 3.26 -1.61 -15.61
CA GLY A 40 2.76 -2.94 -15.36
C GLY A 40 2.34 -3.66 -16.64
N ASN A 41 1.22 -4.36 -16.59
CA ASN A 41 0.66 -5.13 -17.72
C ASN A 41 0.00 -4.29 -18.81
N ARG A 42 0.07 -2.96 -18.72
CA ARG A 42 -0.47 -1.99 -19.69
C ARG A 42 -1.99 -2.11 -19.94
N GLN A 43 -2.72 -2.57 -18.95
CA GLN A 43 -4.17 -2.44 -18.95
C GLN A 43 -4.55 -1.02 -18.53
N PHE A 44 -4.72 -0.13 -19.50
CA PHE A 44 -5.02 1.28 -19.26
C PHE A 44 -6.49 1.56 -18.90
N ILE A 45 -7.21 0.58 -18.33
CA ILE A 45 -8.62 0.73 -17.95
C ILE A 45 -8.80 1.87 -16.96
N THR A 46 -7.96 1.99 -15.94
CA THR A 46 -8.01 3.13 -15.01
C THR A 46 -7.85 4.45 -15.72
N SER A 47 -6.89 4.55 -16.64
CA SER A 47 -6.63 5.78 -17.42
C SER A 47 -7.81 6.14 -18.32
N GLY A 48 -8.36 5.15 -19.02
CA GLY A 48 -9.57 5.34 -19.81
C GLY A 48 -10.75 5.82 -18.98
N ASN A 49 -11.02 5.15 -17.86
CA ASN A 49 -12.11 5.56 -16.97
C ASN A 49 -11.93 7.00 -16.47
N LEU A 50 -10.72 7.37 -16.01
CA LEU A 50 -10.46 8.71 -15.48
C LEU A 50 -10.51 9.81 -16.55
N ALA A 51 -10.29 9.48 -17.81
CA ALA A 51 -10.47 10.43 -18.92
C ALA A 51 -11.95 10.77 -19.16
N GLU A 52 -12.86 9.83 -18.87
CA GLU A 52 -14.30 9.99 -19.07
C GLU A 52 -15.01 10.44 -17.77
N ASN A 53 -14.59 9.90 -16.63
CA ASN A 53 -15.22 10.08 -15.33
C ASN A 53 -14.16 10.21 -14.25
N PRO A 54 -13.93 11.42 -13.70
CA PRO A 54 -12.90 11.63 -12.72
C PRO A 54 -13.24 11.06 -11.33
N LYS A 55 -14.45 10.61 -11.09
CA LYS A 55 -14.85 10.03 -9.80
C LYS A 55 -14.05 8.78 -9.49
N ALA A 56 -13.47 8.77 -8.32
CA ALA A 56 -12.60 7.67 -7.89
C ALA A 56 -12.75 7.41 -6.39
N TYR A 57 -12.32 6.21 -5.99
CA TYR A 57 -12.39 5.77 -4.62
C TYR A 57 -11.11 5.03 -4.26
N LEU A 58 -10.46 5.43 -3.16
CA LEU A 58 -9.33 4.75 -2.59
C LEU A 58 -9.76 3.92 -1.37
N PHE A 59 -9.39 2.65 -1.39
CA PHE A 59 -9.55 1.75 -0.25
C PHE A 59 -8.18 1.36 0.26
N LEU A 60 -7.86 1.80 1.48
CA LEU A 60 -6.62 1.49 2.17
C LEU A 60 -6.90 0.49 3.28
N ILE A 61 -6.11 -0.58 3.36
CA ILE A 61 -6.26 -1.58 4.42
C ILE A 61 -4.90 -1.99 4.97
N ASP A 62 -4.80 -1.96 6.28
CA ASP A 62 -3.70 -2.46 7.09
C ASP A 62 -4.19 -3.65 7.92
N TYR A 63 -3.80 -4.84 7.48
CA TYR A 63 -4.19 -6.07 8.15
C TYR A 63 -3.45 -6.29 9.46
N THR A 64 -2.23 -5.78 9.59
CA THR A 64 -1.42 -5.92 10.81
C THR A 64 -2.07 -5.20 11.97
N HIS A 65 -2.53 -3.97 11.75
CA HIS A 65 -3.18 -3.16 12.76
C HIS A 65 -4.71 -3.19 12.67
N ARG A 66 -5.28 -3.98 11.76
CA ARG A 66 -6.72 -4.11 11.52
C ARG A 66 -7.40 -2.75 11.28
N ARG A 67 -6.78 -1.94 10.44
CA ARG A 67 -7.27 -0.60 10.08
C ARG A 67 -7.65 -0.56 8.62
N ARG A 68 -8.70 0.16 8.30
CA ARG A 68 -9.05 0.50 6.93
C ARG A 68 -9.53 1.94 6.83
N VAL A 69 -9.20 2.56 5.71
CA VAL A 69 -9.66 3.91 5.38
C VAL A 69 -10.28 3.87 3.99
N LYS A 70 -11.43 4.47 3.87
CA LYS A 70 -12.15 4.71 2.63
C LYS A 70 -12.04 6.18 2.29
N ILE A 71 -11.72 6.50 1.05
CA ILE A 71 -11.55 7.87 0.61
C ILE A 71 -12.28 8.04 -0.71
N TRP A 72 -13.25 8.94 -0.73
CA TRP A 72 -13.99 9.35 -1.92
C TRP A 72 -13.39 10.62 -2.49
N GLY A 73 -13.40 10.74 -3.79
CA GLY A 73 -12.90 11.94 -4.44
C GLY A 73 -12.89 11.85 -5.94
N THR A 74 -12.04 12.65 -6.54
CA THR A 74 -11.75 12.63 -7.96
C THR A 74 -10.27 12.36 -8.18
N ALA A 75 -9.93 11.70 -9.27
CA ALA A 75 -8.55 11.47 -9.64
C ALA A 75 -8.29 11.96 -11.07
N ARG A 76 -7.05 12.33 -11.32
CA ARG A 76 -6.56 12.67 -12.64
C ARG A 76 -5.17 12.11 -12.86
N ILE A 77 -4.86 11.87 -14.11
CA ILE A 77 -3.54 11.42 -14.54
C ILE A 77 -2.72 12.64 -14.94
N VAL A 78 -1.44 12.61 -14.59
CA VAL A 78 -0.43 13.58 -15.03
C VAL A 78 0.67 12.79 -15.72
N GLU A 79 0.85 13.10 -16.99
CA GLU A 79 1.90 12.53 -17.85
C GLU A 79 2.96 13.59 -18.15
N GLY A 80 4.21 13.16 -18.31
CA GLY A 80 5.30 14.02 -18.78
C GLY A 80 5.84 15.03 -17.77
N ASP A 81 5.33 15.07 -16.55
CA ASP A 81 5.86 15.92 -15.49
C ASP A 81 6.98 15.20 -14.72
N ALA A 82 8.21 15.43 -15.17
CA ALA A 82 9.38 14.80 -14.58
C ALA A 82 9.64 15.25 -13.14
N SER A 83 9.36 16.52 -12.83
CA SER A 83 9.55 17.08 -11.47
C SER A 83 8.59 16.44 -10.49
N LEU A 84 7.29 16.45 -10.80
CA LEU A 84 6.26 15.84 -9.96
C LEU A 84 6.51 14.33 -9.81
N THR A 85 6.92 13.66 -10.89
CA THR A 85 7.25 12.23 -10.83
C THR A 85 8.42 11.97 -9.88
N ALA A 86 9.48 12.77 -9.95
CA ALA A 86 10.63 12.64 -9.05
C ALA A 86 10.25 12.89 -7.58
N ASP A 87 9.44 13.91 -7.31
CA ASP A 87 8.96 14.24 -5.97
C ASP A 87 8.11 13.14 -5.35
N LEU A 88 7.33 12.43 -6.17
CA LEU A 88 6.45 11.35 -5.73
C LEU A 88 7.11 9.98 -5.76
N MET A 89 8.24 9.82 -6.43
CA MET A 89 8.95 8.53 -6.51
C MET A 89 9.41 8.10 -5.11
N PRO A 90 9.12 6.87 -4.67
CA PRO A 90 9.64 6.37 -3.41
C PRO A 90 11.17 6.22 -3.45
N ALA A 91 11.84 6.63 -2.37
CA ALA A 91 13.29 6.52 -2.26
C ALA A 91 13.75 5.06 -2.47
N ALA A 92 14.84 4.90 -3.23
CA ALA A 92 15.46 3.59 -3.53
C ALA A 92 14.57 2.57 -4.24
N TYR A 93 13.39 2.94 -4.74
CA TYR A 93 12.53 2.05 -5.51
C TYR A 93 12.81 2.17 -7.00
N ARG A 94 13.28 1.08 -7.63
CA ARG A 94 13.78 1.09 -9.03
C ARG A 94 12.73 0.74 -10.08
N ALA A 95 11.43 0.79 -9.75
CA ALA A 95 10.40 0.57 -10.75
C ALA A 95 10.32 1.74 -11.72
N ARG A 96 9.97 1.45 -12.99
CA ARG A 96 9.78 2.48 -14.00
C ARG A 96 8.46 3.19 -13.74
N ALA A 97 8.51 4.50 -13.55
CA ALA A 97 7.33 5.37 -13.54
C ALA A 97 6.71 5.40 -14.95
N GLU A 98 5.40 5.31 -15.04
CA GLU A 98 4.64 5.47 -16.28
C GLU A 98 3.93 6.82 -16.29
N GLN A 99 3.26 7.14 -15.20
CA GLN A 99 2.50 8.37 -15.02
C GLN A 99 2.32 8.65 -13.52
N VAL A 100 1.74 9.78 -13.16
CA VAL A 100 1.35 10.13 -11.80
C VAL A 100 -0.17 10.14 -11.71
N ILE A 101 -0.70 9.64 -10.61
CA ILE A 101 -2.11 9.80 -10.25
C ILE A 101 -2.20 10.79 -9.10
N LEU A 102 -2.95 11.88 -9.30
CA LEU A 102 -3.33 12.83 -8.26
C LEU A 102 -4.79 12.57 -7.90
N PHE A 103 -5.04 12.41 -6.61
CA PHE A 103 -6.35 12.12 -6.05
C PHE A 103 -6.78 13.26 -5.12
N THR A 104 -7.84 13.97 -5.47
CA THR A 104 -8.44 15.03 -4.66
C THR A 104 -9.52 14.44 -3.77
N ILE A 105 -9.37 14.61 -2.46
CA ILE A 105 -10.24 14.04 -1.42
C ILE A 105 -11.50 14.89 -1.29
N SER A 106 -12.66 14.27 -1.38
CA SER A 106 -13.97 14.89 -1.08
C SER A 106 -14.48 14.49 0.31
N ALA A 107 -14.25 13.25 0.69
CA ALA A 107 -14.66 12.71 1.99
C ALA A 107 -13.79 11.49 2.35
N TRP A 108 -13.71 11.17 3.61
CA TRP A 108 -13.07 9.94 4.07
C TRP A 108 -13.76 9.38 5.32
N ASP A 109 -13.57 8.08 5.55
CA ASP A 109 -14.12 7.36 6.70
C ASP A 109 -13.11 6.29 7.15
N ALA A 110 -12.85 6.23 8.45
CA ALA A 110 -12.04 5.20 9.08
C ALA A 110 -12.93 4.23 9.85
N ASN A 111 -12.97 3.00 9.42
CA ASN A 111 -13.83 1.98 9.99
C ASN A 111 -13.27 1.30 11.24
N CYS A 112 -14.20 0.80 12.06
CA CYS A 112 -13.94 -0.13 13.16
C CYS A 112 -13.10 -1.34 12.70
N PRO A 113 -12.16 -1.83 13.52
CA PRO A 113 -11.31 -2.98 13.20
C PRO A 113 -12.07 -4.32 13.22
N GLN A 114 -13.35 -4.32 13.59
CA GLN A 114 -14.17 -5.51 13.68
C GLN A 114 -14.24 -6.26 12.35
N HIS A 115 -14.10 -7.58 12.40
CA HIS A 115 -14.11 -8.49 11.25
C HIS A 115 -12.96 -8.31 10.24
N ILE A 116 -11.91 -7.53 10.55
CA ILE A 116 -10.69 -7.51 9.76
C ILE A 116 -9.75 -8.62 10.29
N PRO A 117 -9.44 -9.66 9.50
CA PRO A 117 -8.51 -10.69 9.93
C PRO A 117 -7.12 -10.07 10.10
N GLN A 118 -6.44 -10.42 11.19
CA GLN A 118 -5.06 -9.97 11.40
C GLN A 118 -4.10 -10.79 10.53
N ARG A 119 -3.18 -10.10 9.85
CA ARG A 119 -2.11 -10.72 9.04
C ARG A 119 -0.81 -9.99 9.31
N PHE A 120 0.29 -10.71 9.29
CA PHE A 120 1.61 -10.17 9.52
C PHE A 120 2.47 -10.26 8.26
N GLU A 121 3.39 -9.33 8.10
CA GLU A 121 4.39 -9.39 7.04
C GLU A 121 5.35 -10.56 7.30
N ALA A 122 5.76 -11.25 6.24
CA ALA A 122 6.67 -12.40 6.36
C ALA A 122 7.99 -12.03 7.06
N LYS A 123 8.51 -10.82 6.83
CA LYS A 123 9.72 -10.30 7.49
C LYS A 123 9.57 -10.20 9.01
N ASP A 124 8.40 -9.77 9.50
CA ASP A 124 8.15 -9.60 10.93
C ASP A 124 8.01 -10.97 11.62
N VAL A 125 7.36 -11.91 10.94
CA VAL A 125 7.27 -13.30 11.40
C VAL A 125 8.65 -13.95 11.43
N ALA A 126 9.46 -13.79 10.38
CA ALA A 126 10.81 -14.33 10.32
C ALA A 126 11.70 -13.77 11.44
N LYS A 127 11.62 -12.46 11.72
CA LYS A 127 12.34 -11.83 12.83
C LYS A 127 11.93 -12.44 14.18
N ALA A 128 10.63 -12.56 14.44
CA ALA A 128 10.13 -13.12 15.69
C ALA A 128 10.52 -14.59 15.88
N LEU A 129 10.58 -15.37 14.79
CA LEU A 129 11.08 -16.76 14.84
C LEU A 129 12.57 -16.81 15.15
N ALA A 130 13.40 -16.00 14.48
CA ALA A 130 14.85 -15.95 14.74
C ALA A 130 15.18 -15.57 16.20
N GLU A 131 14.43 -14.64 16.79
CA GLU A 131 14.58 -14.29 18.22
C GLU A 131 14.25 -15.49 19.13
N ARG A 132 13.23 -16.26 18.79
CA ARG A 132 12.87 -17.48 19.54
C ARG A 132 13.89 -18.59 19.37
N ASP A 133 14.39 -18.81 18.16
CA ASP A 133 15.42 -19.81 17.90
C ASP A 133 16.70 -19.51 18.67
N THR A 134 17.10 -18.24 18.72
CA THR A 134 18.23 -17.78 19.55
C THR A 134 17.99 -18.08 21.02
N ARG A 135 16.79 -17.85 21.53
CA ARG A 135 16.46 -18.15 22.93
C ARG A 135 16.43 -19.65 23.21
N ILE A 136 15.91 -20.46 22.29
CA ILE A 136 15.91 -21.92 22.39
C ILE A 136 17.35 -22.43 22.46
N ALA A 137 18.21 -22.02 21.55
CA ALA A 137 19.61 -22.44 21.55
C ALA A 137 20.35 -22.09 22.86
N ALA A 138 20.08 -20.90 23.42
CA ALA A 138 20.64 -20.50 24.71
C ALA A 138 20.16 -21.38 25.85
N LEU A 139 18.86 -21.72 25.89
CA LEU A 139 18.28 -22.60 26.92
C LEU A 139 18.76 -24.04 26.77
N GLU A 140 18.92 -24.54 25.57
CA GLU A 140 19.48 -25.88 25.31
C GLU A 140 20.93 -25.98 25.80
N ALA A 141 21.75 -24.94 25.54
CA ALA A 141 23.12 -24.89 26.05
C ALA A 141 23.16 -24.83 27.59
N GLU A 142 22.28 -24.07 28.23
CA GLU A 142 22.17 -24.01 29.69
C GLU A 142 21.78 -25.38 30.26
N VAL A 143 20.78 -26.05 29.71
CA VAL A 143 20.37 -27.40 30.12
C VAL A 143 21.51 -28.40 29.95
N ALA A 144 22.24 -28.35 28.83
CA ALA A 144 23.38 -29.23 28.61
C ALA A 144 24.48 -29.02 29.65
N SER A 145 24.78 -27.79 30.01
CA SER A 145 25.76 -27.44 31.07
C SER A 145 25.33 -27.96 32.44
N LEU A 146 24.06 -27.80 32.82
CA LEU A 146 23.53 -28.29 34.09
C LEU A 146 23.56 -29.81 34.22
N ARG A 147 23.36 -30.52 33.13
CA ARG A 147 23.41 -32.01 33.07
C ARG A 147 24.84 -32.55 33.18
N GLN A 148 25.85 -31.81 32.78
CA GLN A 148 27.27 -32.19 32.86
C GLN A 148 27.88 -31.87 34.23
N GLY A 149 27.23 -30.99 35.03
CA GLY A 149 27.69 -30.59 36.33
C GLY A 149 27.13 -31.45 37.49
N GLN A 150 26.34 -32.49 37.18
CA GLN A 150 25.86 -33.50 38.12
C GLN A 150 26.65 -34.78 37.93
#